data_503ab36655cf61d0d9b53b586f3261b7
#
_entry.id   503ab36655cf61d0d9b53b586f3261b7
#
_cell.length_a   1.000
_cell.length_b   1.000
_cell.length_c   1.000
_cell.angle_alpha   90.00
_cell.angle_beta   90.00
_cell.angle_gamma   90.00
#
_symmetry.space_group_name_H-M   'P 1'
#
loop_
_entity.id
_entity.type
_entity.pdbx_description
1 polymer ?
#
loop_
_entity_poly.entity_id
_entity_poly.type
_entity_poly.pdbx_seq_one_letter_code
_entity_poly.pdbx_strand_id
1 'polypeptide(L)'
;MTKVTPYNNTETKKKQVTKMFDNIAGSYDFLNHTLSLGMDNIWRKIAIKKLNNKPATILDIATGTGDFAISATKYTNATVTGIDISQGMLDVGIEKITKKGLTNRIQLQLADSENLPFQDNCYDAITAGFGVRNFEDLNKGLSEMYRTLKPRGIVAILEPSEPSHFPLKQFYNLYFHHILPFIGGIISKDKNAYTYLPDSVSAFPSGNNFLTELDKVGFKECKHIPLTFGIVSLYIAIK
;
A
#
# COMPACT_ATOMS: atom_id res chain seq x y z
N MET A 1 11.58 -16.19 1.83
CA MET A 1 11.55 -14.89 2.55
C MET A 1 11.52 -15.14 4.05
N THR A 2 12.30 -14.39 4.82
CA THR A 2 12.20 -14.42 6.29
C THR A 2 10.83 -13.87 6.68
N LYS A 3 10.04 -14.65 7.43
CA LYS A 3 8.68 -14.26 7.81
C LYS A 3 8.74 -13.21 8.93
N VAL A 4 8.72 -11.93 8.58
CA VAL A 4 8.64 -10.81 9.54
C VAL A 4 7.20 -10.61 9.96
N THR A 5 6.94 -10.55 11.27
CA THR A 5 5.61 -10.38 11.88
C THR A 5 5.61 -9.24 12.89
N PRO A 6 4.47 -8.50 13.05
CA PRO A 6 4.37 -7.39 14.01
C PRO A 6 4.56 -7.80 15.47
N TYR A 7 4.09 -9.00 15.82
CA TYR A 7 4.14 -9.51 17.19
C TYR A 7 4.84 -10.86 17.19
N ASN A 8 5.62 -11.12 18.22
CA ASN A 8 6.33 -12.39 18.38
C ASN A 8 5.41 -13.43 19.08
N ASN A 9 4.37 -13.89 18.35
CA ASN A 9 3.42 -14.88 18.83
C ASN A 9 3.15 -15.97 17.76
N THR A 10 2.28 -16.94 18.08
CA THR A 10 1.96 -18.09 17.23
C THR A 10 0.88 -17.83 16.16
N GLU A 11 0.30 -16.63 16.12
CA GLU A 11 -0.72 -16.29 15.15
C GLU A 11 -0.12 -16.12 13.74
N THR A 12 -0.96 -16.28 12.70
CA THR A 12 -0.53 -16.03 11.32
C THR A 12 -0.13 -14.56 11.11
N LYS A 13 0.76 -14.28 10.15
CA LYS A 13 1.16 -12.91 9.82
C LYS A 13 -0.08 -12.04 9.53
N LYS A 14 -1.04 -12.58 8.79
CA LYS A 14 -2.29 -11.89 8.44
C LYS A 14 -3.05 -11.41 9.69
N LYS A 15 -3.30 -12.30 10.67
CA LYS A 15 -3.98 -11.92 11.91
C LYS A 15 -3.22 -10.86 12.71
N GLN A 16 -1.90 -11.00 12.80
CA GLN A 16 -1.07 -10.03 13.50
C GLN A 16 -1.09 -8.66 12.84
N VAL A 17 -1.01 -8.62 11.50
CA VAL A 17 -1.09 -7.39 10.70
C VAL A 17 -2.46 -6.73 10.87
N THR A 18 -3.56 -7.49 10.77
CA THR A 18 -4.92 -6.97 10.99
C THR A 18 -5.03 -6.30 12.36
N LYS A 19 -4.62 -7.01 13.43
CA LYS A 19 -4.65 -6.48 14.81
C LYS A 19 -3.81 -5.21 14.96
N MET A 20 -2.63 -5.18 14.37
CA MET A 20 -1.75 -4.01 14.40
C MET A 20 -2.42 -2.79 13.77
N PHE A 21 -2.99 -2.95 12.56
CA PHE A 21 -3.65 -1.84 11.87
C PHE A 21 -4.93 -1.40 12.57
N ASP A 22 -5.72 -2.32 13.14
CA ASP A 22 -6.89 -1.95 13.98
C ASP A 22 -6.46 -1.10 15.17
N ASN A 23 -5.36 -1.44 15.85
CA ASN A 23 -4.86 -0.71 17.02
C ASN A 23 -4.43 0.72 16.69
N ILE A 24 -3.83 0.96 15.51
CA ILE A 24 -3.28 2.26 15.13
C ILE A 24 -4.21 3.09 14.24
N ALA A 25 -5.37 2.57 13.83
CA ALA A 25 -6.25 3.20 12.84
C ALA A 25 -6.57 4.67 13.14
N GLY A 26 -6.89 5.00 14.40
CA GLY A 26 -7.25 6.36 14.80
C GLY A 26 -6.13 7.40 14.70
N SER A 27 -4.86 6.98 14.72
CA SER A 27 -3.69 7.87 14.60
C SER A 27 -2.93 7.72 13.27
N TYR A 28 -3.34 6.77 12.44
CA TYR A 28 -2.61 6.35 11.24
C TYR A 28 -2.36 7.49 10.25
N ASP A 29 -3.40 8.22 9.87
CA ASP A 29 -3.29 9.32 8.90
C ASP A 29 -2.36 10.43 9.40
N PHE A 30 -2.56 10.83 10.65
CA PHE A 30 -1.74 11.89 11.27
C PHE A 30 -0.25 11.51 11.26
N LEU A 31 0.05 10.27 11.66
CA LEU A 31 1.43 9.80 11.70
C LEU A 31 2.03 9.66 10.30
N ASN A 32 1.31 9.06 9.36
CA ASN A 32 1.82 8.92 7.99
C ASN A 32 2.07 10.26 7.30
N HIS A 33 1.14 11.21 7.40
CA HIS A 33 1.33 12.53 6.81
C HIS A 33 2.46 13.32 7.50
N THR A 34 2.58 13.21 8.81
CA THR A 34 3.65 13.88 9.56
C THR A 34 5.01 13.26 9.25
N LEU A 35 5.12 11.93 9.29
CA LEU A 35 6.38 11.22 9.06
C LEU A 35 6.83 11.28 7.60
N SER A 36 5.90 11.41 6.65
CA SER A 36 6.23 11.63 5.23
C SER A 36 6.39 13.10 4.87
N LEU A 37 6.18 14.02 5.83
CA LEU A 37 6.14 15.48 5.58
C LEU A 37 5.13 15.85 4.47
N GLY A 38 4.02 15.09 4.34
CA GLY A 38 3.00 15.26 3.30
C GLY A 38 3.41 14.77 1.91
N MET A 39 4.62 14.21 1.74
CA MET A 39 5.11 13.68 0.46
C MET A 39 4.27 12.49 -0.04
N ASP A 40 3.62 11.75 0.84
CA ASP A 40 2.74 10.64 0.52
C ASP A 40 1.62 11.04 -0.47
N ASN A 41 1.08 12.26 -0.37
CA ASN A 41 0.12 12.80 -1.33
C ASN A 41 0.72 13.00 -2.73
N ILE A 42 1.99 13.41 -2.78
CA ILE A 42 2.71 13.61 -4.05
C ILE A 42 2.98 12.26 -4.71
N TRP A 43 3.40 11.25 -3.93
CA TRP A 43 3.64 9.91 -4.47
C TRP A 43 2.37 9.27 -5.04
N ARG A 44 1.23 9.36 -4.31
CA ARG A 44 -0.07 8.87 -4.82
C ARG A 44 -0.49 9.60 -6.10
N LYS A 45 -0.32 10.93 -6.16
CA LYS A 45 -0.59 11.71 -7.38
C LYS A 45 0.27 11.25 -8.56
N ILE A 46 1.56 10.99 -8.33
CA ILE A 46 2.46 10.49 -9.39
C ILE A 46 1.99 9.12 -9.87
N ALA A 47 1.67 8.20 -8.95
CA ALA A 47 1.19 6.86 -9.29
C ALA A 47 -0.10 6.90 -10.12
N ILE A 48 -1.09 7.70 -9.71
CA ILE A 48 -2.35 7.82 -10.44
C ILE A 48 -2.13 8.39 -11.86
N LYS A 49 -1.25 9.37 -12.01
CA LYS A 49 -0.91 9.93 -13.32
C LYS A 49 -0.23 8.93 -14.27
N LYS A 50 0.28 7.82 -13.75
CA LYS A 50 0.81 6.70 -14.55
C LYS A 50 -0.28 5.74 -15.03
N LEU A 51 -1.51 5.84 -14.52
CA LEU A 51 -2.67 5.13 -15.05
C LEU A 51 -3.15 5.79 -16.34
N ASN A 52 -2.37 5.64 -17.41
CA ASN A 52 -2.60 6.31 -18.69
C ASN A 52 -3.72 5.66 -19.54
N ASN A 53 -4.32 4.57 -19.08
CA ASN A 53 -5.43 3.87 -19.71
C ASN A 53 -6.80 4.53 -19.44
N LYS A 54 -6.85 5.68 -18.75
CA LYS A 54 -8.08 6.40 -18.37
C LYS A 54 -9.12 5.48 -17.73
N PRO A 55 -8.80 4.85 -16.59
CA PRO A 55 -9.66 3.84 -15.99
C PRO A 55 -11.03 4.41 -15.61
N ALA A 56 -12.09 3.63 -15.86
CA ALA A 56 -13.44 3.89 -15.37
C ALA A 56 -13.65 3.25 -13.99
N THR A 57 -12.97 2.14 -13.71
CA THR A 57 -13.04 1.40 -12.45
C THR A 57 -11.65 1.14 -11.90
N ILE A 58 -11.43 1.44 -10.62
CA ILE A 58 -10.16 1.18 -9.92
C ILE A 58 -10.45 0.32 -8.70
N LEU A 59 -9.63 -0.71 -8.47
CA LEU A 59 -9.55 -1.43 -7.22
C LEU A 59 -8.35 -0.90 -6.43
N ASP A 60 -8.59 -0.39 -5.22
CA ASP A 60 -7.54 0.06 -4.30
C ASP A 60 -7.33 -1.01 -3.21
N ILE A 61 -6.22 -1.72 -3.29
CA ILE A 61 -5.90 -2.87 -2.44
C ILE A 61 -5.10 -2.41 -1.22
N ALA A 62 -5.45 -2.94 -0.05
CA ALA A 62 -4.96 -2.45 1.24
C ALA A 62 -5.16 -0.94 1.36
N THR A 63 -6.40 -0.53 1.11
CA THR A 63 -6.79 0.89 1.00
C THR A 63 -6.61 1.67 2.30
N GLY A 64 -6.55 0.97 3.44
CA GLY A 64 -6.45 1.56 4.77
C GLY A 64 -7.60 2.55 5.01
N THR A 65 -7.26 3.77 5.33
CA THR A 65 -8.21 4.87 5.54
C THR A 65 -8.68 5.55 4.24
N GLY A 66 -8.40 4.95 3.07
CA GLY A 66 -8.91 5.39 1.77
C GLY A 66 -8.14 6.54 1.10
N ASP A 67 -6.95 6.89 1.54
CA ASP A 67 -6.20 8.03 0.98
C ASP A 67 -5.85 7.86 -0.50
N PHE A 68 -5.49 6.64 -0.93
CA PHE A 68 -5.21 6.41 -2.34
C PHE A 68 -6.51 6.45 -3.17
N ALA A 69 -7.60 5.87 -2.67
CA ALA A 69 -8.92 5.93 -3.28
C ALA A 69 -9.39 7.39 -3.45
N ILE A 70 -9.26 8.22 -2.40
CA ILE A 70 -9.58 9.66 -2.44
C ILE A 70 -8.68 10.37 -3.47
N SER A 71 -7.39 10.07 -3.49
CA SER A 71 -6.48 10.64 -4.48
C SER A 71 -6.85 10.23 -5.91
N ALA A 72 -7.28 8.98 -6.12
CA ALA A 72 -7.72 8.50 -7.43
C ALA A 72 -8.91 9.29 -7.95
N THR A 73 -9.93 9.55 -7.14
CA THR A 73 -11.09 10.36 -7.56
C THR A 73 -10.76 11.82 -7.88
N LYS A 74 -9.68 12.35 -7.29
CA LYS A 74 -9.22 13.72 -7.55
C LYS A 74 -8.58 13.88 -8.92
N TYR A 75 -7.93 12.84 -9.44
CA TYR A 75 -7.14 12.89 -10.67
C TYR A 75 -7.70 12.04 -11.81
N THR A 76 -8.80 11.32 -11.59
CA THR A 76 -9.50 10.52 -12.59
C THR A 76 -11.01 10.71 -12.44
N ASN A 77 -11.78 10.22 -13.43
CA ASN A 77 -13.23 10.10 -13.34
C ASN A 77 -13.68 8.71 -12.87
N ALA A 78 -12.77 7.84 -12.46
CA ALA A 78 -13.08 6.47 -12.06
C ALA A 78 -13.96 6.40 -10.80
N THR A 79 -14.76 5.35 -10.71
CA THR A 79 -15.25 4.84 -9.43
C THR A 79 -14.19 3.96 -8.80
N VAL A 80 -14.08 3.98 -7.48
CA VAL A 80 -13.05 3.25 -6.75
C VAL A 80 -13.69 2.30 -5.76
N THR A 81 -13.31 1.03 -5.82
CA THR A 81 -13.57 0.07 -4.76
C THR A 81 -12.29 -0.08 -3.94
N GLY A 82 -12.33 0.28 -2.66
CA GLY A 82 -11.20 0.08 -1.75
C GLY A 82 -11.44 -1.14 -0.87
N ILE A 83 -10.42 -1.97 -0.70
CA ILE A 83 -10.49 -3.12 0.22
C ILE A 83 -9.37 -3.10 1.24
N ASP A 84 -9.68 -3.55 2.44
CA ASP A 84 -8.70 -3.77 3.50
C ASP A 84 -9.12 -4.95 4.38
N ILE A 85 -8.16 -5.56 5.09
CA ILE A 85 -8.41 -6.62 6.09
C ILE A 85 -8.70 -6.06 7.48
N SER A 86 -8.41 -4.77 7.73
CA SER A 86 -8.63 -4.07 8.99
C SER A 86 -9.96 -3.32 8.95
N GLN A 87 -10.91 -3.74 9.77
CA GLN A 87 -12.19 -3.03 9.91
C GLN A 87 -11.98 -1.64 10.52
N GLY A 88 -11.07 -1.51 11.50
CA GLY A 88 -10.77 -0.22 12.10
C GLY A 88 -10.27 0.82 11.12
N MET A 89 -9.43 0.42 10.14
CA MET A 89 -9.00 1.30 9.06
C MET A 89 -10.15 1.72 8.15
N LEU A 90 -11.01 0.77 7.78
CA LEU A 90 -12.17 1.04 6.91
C LEU A 90 -13.16 1.98 7.59
N ASP A 91 -13.41 1.85 8.88
CA ASP A 91 -14.33 2.72 9.62
C ASP A 91 -13.86 4.19 9.56
N VAL A 92 -12.57 4.44 9.80
CA VAL A 92 -11.95 5.77 9.63
C VAL A 92 -12.08 6.26 8.19
N GLY A 93 -11.84 5.37 7.22
CA GLY A 93 -11.94 5.67 5.79
C GLY A 93 -13.36 6.04 5.37
N ILE A 94 -14.37 5.30 5.80
CA ILE A 94 -15.79 5.56 5.51
C ILE A 94 -16.20 6.93 6.06
N GLU A 95 -15.82 7.24 7.31
CA GLU A 95 -16.10 8.56 7.88
C GLU A 95 -15.45 9.68 7.06
N LYS A 96 -14.18 9.51 6.68
CA LYS A 96 -13.42 10.47 5.87
C LYS A 96 -14.03 10.70 4.48
N ILE A 97 -14.44 9.62 3.78
CA ILE A 97 -15.08 9.65 2.47
C ILE A 97 -16.44 10.35 2.57
N THR A 98 -17.22 10.05 3.60
CA THR A 98 -18.52 10.69 3.86
C THR A 98 -18.37 12.18 4.10
N LYS A 99 -17.43 12.61 4.95
CA LYS A 99 -17.14 14.04 5.20
C LYS A 99 -16.69 14.78 3.93
N LYS A 100 -16.09 14.09 2.97
CA LYS A 100 -15.67 14.68 1.68
C LYS A 100 -16.74 14.62 0.60
N GLY A 101 -17.93 14.02 0.85
CA GLY A 101 -19.01 13.87 -0.12
C GLY A 101 -18.66 12.94 -1.29
N LEU A 102 -17.81 11.93 -1.06
CA LEU A 102 -17.30 11.03 -2.10
C LEU A 102 -17.95 9.64 -2.12
N THR A 103 -19.02 9.43 -1.36
CA THR A 103 -19.70 8.13 -1.21
C THR A 103 -20.29 7.58 -2.50
N ASN A 104 -20.58 8.43 -3.47
CA ASN A 104 -21.03 8.05 -4.83
C ASN A 104 -19.88 7.65 -5.76
N ARG A 105 -18.63 7.85 -5.36
CA ARG A 105 -17.43 7.60 -6.16
C ARG A 105 -16.52 6.54 -5.53
N ILE A 106 -16.58 6.35 -4.21
CA ILE A 106 -15.72 5.43 -3.46
C ILE A 106 -16.59 4.54 -2.59
N GLN A 107 -16.38 3.24 -2.71
CA GLN A 107 -16.94 2.23 -1.82
C GLN A 107 -15.80 1.50 -1.13
N LEU A 108 -15.86 1.38 0.21
CA LEU A 108 -14.90 0.59 0.98
C LEU A 108 -15.57 -0.68 1.49
N GLN A 109 -14.84 -1.80 1.48
CA GLN A 109 -15.32 -3.08 1.99
C GLN A 109 -14.21 -3.93 2.61
N LEU A 110 -14.57 -4.73 3.61
CA LEU A 110 -13.68 -5.69 4.23
C LEU A 110 -13.42 -6.86 3.26
N ALA A 111 -12.17 -7.08 2.89
CA ALA A 111 -11.78 -8.20 2.05
C ALA A 111 -10.30 -8.52 2.19
N ASP A 112 -9.97 -9.79 1.91
CA ASP A 112 -8.60 -10.29 1.87
C ASP A 112 -8.02 -10.16 0.47
N SER A 113 -6.91 -9.42 0.33
CA SER A 113 -6.20 -9.25 -0.95
C SER A 113 -5.63 -10.54 -1.54
N GLU A 114 -5.48 -11.58 -0.72
CA GLU A 114 -5.06 -12.92 -1.18
C GLU A 114 -6.23 -13.82 -1.58
N ASN A 115 -7.47 -13.33 -1.47
CA ASN A 115 -8.70 -14.04 -1.88
C ASN A 115 -9.79 -13.01 -2.20
N LEU A 116 -9.67 -12.33 -3.33
CA LEU A 116 -10.53 -11.22 -3.72
C LEU A 116 -11.94 -11.69 -4.09
N PRO A 117 -13.02 -11.10 -3.51
CA PRO A 117 -14.40 -11.48 -3.79
C PRO A 117 -14.91 -10.86 -5.11
N PHE A 118 -14.06 -10.76 -6.11
CA PHE A 118 -14.38 -10.17 -7.41
C PHE A 118 -14.19 -11.16 -8.54
N GLN A 119 -14.92 -10.94 -9.64
CA GLN A 119 -14.78 -11.71 -10.87
C GLN A 119 -13.45 -11.40 -11.58
N ASP A 120 -13.05 -12.29 -12.47
CA ASP A 120 -11.91 -12.07 -13.34
C ASP A 120 -12.15 -10.87 -14.26
N ASN A 121 -11.09 -10.12 -14.56
CA ASN A 121 -11.12 -9.05 -15.57
C ASN A 121 -12.21 -7.97 -15.33
N CYS A 122 -12.41 -7.53 -14.09
CA CYS A 122 -13.47 -6.57 -13.75
C CYS A 122 -12.99 -5.13 -13.52
N TYR A 123 -11.69 -4.91 -13.26
CA TYR A 123 -11.14 -3.57 -13.03
C TYR A 123 -10.22 -3.09 -14.16
N ASP A 124 -10.30 -1.79 -14.50
CA ASP A 124 -9.43 -1.18 -15.51
C ASP A 124 -8.04 -0.87 -14.96
N ALA A 125 -7.96 -0.59 -13.66
CA ALA A 125 -6.69 -0.38 -12.97
C ALA A 125 -6.75 -0.88 -11.52
N ILE A 126 -5.57 -1.17 -10.96
CA ILE A 126 -5.39 -1.52 -9.56
C ILE A 126 -4.35 -0.57 -8.96
N THR A 127 -4.65 -0.07 -7.77
CA THR A 127 -3.70 0.67 -6.93
C THR A 127 -3.45 -0.08 -5.64
N ALA A 128 -2.22 0.00 -5.10
CA ALA A 128 -1.90 -0.44 -3.75
C ALA A 128 -0.82 0.48 -3.18
N GLY A 129 -1.06 1.04 -2.01
CA GLY A 129 -0.12 1.97 -1.38
C GLY A 129 0.31 1.50 0.00
N PHE A 130 1.59 1.16 0.15
CA PHE A 130 2.23 0.83 1.43
C PHE A 130 1.65 -0.41 2.14
N GLY A 131 1.00 -1.31 1.38
CA GLY A 131 0.29 -2.47 1.91
C GLY A 131 0.80 -3.83 1.45
N VAL A 132 1.38 -3.92 0.24
CA VAL A 132 1.73 -5.21 -0.41
C VAL A 132 2.81 -5.98 0.37
N ARG A 133 3.75 -5.29 1.02
CA ARG A 133 4.78 -5.91 1.88
C ARG A 133 4.18 -6.66 3.07
N ASN A 134 2.96 -6.34 3.44
CA ASN A 134 2.26 -6.95 4.58
C ASN A 134 1.53 -8.24 4.21
N PHE A 135 1.41 -8.60 2.94
CA PHE A 135 0.78 -9.84 2.53
C PHE A 135 1.46 -11.04 3.20
N GLU A 136 0.69 -12.02 3.59
CA GLU A 136 1.20 -13.28 4.12
C GLU A 136 1.82 -14.12 3.01
N ASP A 137 1.12 -14.19 1.86
CA ASP A 137 1.58 -14.78 0.61
C ASP A 137 1.57 -13.73 -0.51
N LEU A 138 2.76 -13.20 -0.82
CA LEU A 138 2.92 -12.16 -1.84
C LEU A 138 2.44 -12.63 -3.22
N ASN A 139 2.81 -13.85 -3.61
CA ASN A 139 2.47 -14.37 -4.94
C ASN A 139 0.97 -14.57 -5.09
N LYS A 140 0.30 -15.01 -4.04
CA LYS A 140 -1.15 -15.16 -4.04
C LYS A 140 -1.86 -13.82 -4.20
N GLY A 141 -1.43 -12.79 -3.44
CA GLY A 141 -1.99 -11.45 -3.58
C GLY A 141 -1.74 -10.83 -4.96
N LEU A 142 -0.53 -10.96 -5.50
CA LEU A 142 -0.22 -10.50 -6.86
C LEU A 142 -1.02 -11.29 -7.93
N SER A 143 -1.26 -12.58 -7.75
CA SER A 143 -2.08 -13.40 -8.65
C SER A 143 -3.53 -12.95 -8.65
N GLU A 144 -4.10 -12.60 -7.49
CA GLU A 144 -5.44 -12.05 -7.38
C GLU A 144 -5.56 -10.66 -8.03
N MET A 145 -4.54 -9.81 -7.89
CA MET A 145 -4.45 -8.54 -8.64
C MET A 145 -4.47 -8.81 -10.14
N TYR A 146 -3.62 -9.73 -10.61
CA TYR A 146 -3.57 -10.10 -12.03
C TYR A 146 -4.91 -10.66 -12.51
N ARG A 147 -5.54 -11.55 -11.76
CA ARG A 147 -6.83 -12.17 -12.11
C ARG A 147 -7.93 -11.13 -12.30
N THR A 148 -8.07 -10.22 -11.34
CA THR A 148 -9.17 -9.22 -11.32
C THR A 148 -8.95 -8.04 -12.26
N LEU A 149 -7.71 -7.79 -12.67
CA LEU A 149 -7.37 -6.74 -13.64
C LEU A 149 -7.78 -7.16 -15.06
N LYS A 150 -8.38 -6.26 -15.82
CA LYS A 150 -8.74 -6.48 -17.24
C LYS A 150 -7.49 -6.62 -18.11
N PRO A 151 -7.58 -7.30 -19.27
CA PRO A 151 -6.52 -7.25 -20.28
C PRO A 151 -6.14 -5.82 -20.62
N ARG A 152 -4.84 -5.50 -20.65
CA ARG A 152 -4.26 -4.15 -20.81
C ARG A 152 -4.55 -3.20 -19.62
N GLY A 153 -5.12 -3.69 -18.53
CA GLY A 153 -5.25 -2.95 -17.29
C GLY A 153 -3.88 -2.67 -16.66
N ILE A 154 -3.81 -1.62 -15.85
CA ILE A 154 -2.55 -1.15 -15.25
C ILE A 154 -2.61 -1.33 -13.75
N VAL A 155 -1.55 -1.92 -13.17
CA VAL A 155 -1.34 -1.92 -11.74
C VAL A 155 -0.30 -0.86 -11.35
N ALA A 156 -0.56 -0.10 -10.28
CA ALA A 156 0.35 0.87 -9.70
C ALA A 156 0.53 0.58 -8.20
N ILE A 157 1.74 0.17 -7.81
CA ILE A 157 2.09 -0.20 -6.43
C ILE A 157 3.12 0.77 -5.89
N LEU A 158 2.81 1.40 -4.75
CA LEU A 158 3.73 2.22 -3.97
C LEU A 158 4.18 1.47 -2.73
N GLU A 159 5.49 1.33 -2.53
CA GLU A 159 6.05 0.75 -1.30
C GLU A 159 7.26 1.54 -0.82
N PRO A 160 7.52 1.59 0.49
CA PRO A 160 8.77 2.14 1.01
C PRO A 160 9.94 1.32 0.49
N SER A 161 11.06 1.97 0.30
CA SER A 161 12.30 1.33 -0.12
C SER A 161 13.51 2.01 0.52
N GLU A 162 14.64 1.30 0.54
CA GLU A 162 15.87 1.84 1.08
C GLU A 162 16.66 2.56 -0.01
N PRO A 163 17.07 3.83 0.20
CA PRO A 163 17.98 4.52 -0.72
C PRO A 163 19.31 3.78 -0.83
N SER A 164 19.85 3.70 -2.05
CA SER A 164 21.12 3.00 -2.31
C SER A 164 22.36 3.88 -2.18
N HIS A 165 22.22 5.21 -2.26
CA HIS A 165 23.33 6.14 -2.40
C HIS A 165 23.69 6.86 -1.10
N PHE A 166 25.02 7.05 -0.89
CA PHE A 166 25.56 7.96 0.14
C PHE A 166 25.24 9.42 -0.21
N PRO A 167 24.90 10.32 0.74
CA PRO A 167 24.72 10.09 2.18
C PRO A 167 23.28 9.70 2.57
N LEU A 168 22.36 9.62 1.63
CA LEU A 168 20.92 9.41 1.87
C LEU A 168 20.62 8.10 2.60
N LYS A 169 21.35 7.03 2.29
CA LYS A 169 21.23 5.75 2.99
C LYS A 169 21.47 5.89 4.49
N GLN A 170 22.50 6.65 4.89
CA GLN A 170 22.84 6.84 6.29
C GLN A 170 21.78 7.65 7.05
N PHE A 171 21.29 8.73 6.41
CA PHE A 171 20.19 9.53 6.98
C PHE A 171 18.89 8.74 7.08
N TYR A 172 18.58 7.94 6.07
CA TYR A 172 17.43 7.04 6.09
C TYR A 172 17.53 6.03 7.24
N ASN A 173 18.68 5.35 7.38
CA ASN A 173 18.89 4.38 8.44
C ASN A 173 18.78 5.01 9.83
N LEU A 174 19.37 6.19 10.03
CA LEU A 174 19.24 6.94 11.28
C LEU A 174 17.78 7.27 11.59
N TYR A 175 17.05 7.78 10.60
CA TYR A 175 15.66 8.15 10.74
C TYR A 175 14.77 6.93 11.02
N PHE A 176 14.85 5.87 10.20
CA PHE A 176 13.96 4.72 10.26
C PHE A 176 14.23 3.81 11.45
N HIS A 177 15.50 3.66 11.90
CA HIS A 177 15.84 2.76 13.01
C HIS A 177 15.87 3.45 14.37
N HIS A 178 15.99 4.77 14.43
CA HIS A 178 16.12 5.48 15.72
C HIS A 178 15.03 6.53 15.95
N ILE A 179 14.76 7.38 14.96
CA ILE A 179 13.82 8.52 15.12
C ILE A 179 12.37 8.04 15.01
N LEU A 180 12.05 7.25 13.98
CA LEU A 180 10.70 6.79 13.71
C LEU A 180 10.13 5.91 14.84
N PRO A 181 10.84 4.89 15.38
CA PRO A 181 10.34 4.11 16.51
C PRO A 181 10.13 4.93 17.78
N PHE A 182 11.01 5.92 18.01
CA PHE A 182 10.90 6.83 19.17
C PHE A 182 9.63 7.70 19.08
N ILE A 183 9.40 8.38 17.95
CA ILE A 183 8.21 9.22 17.73
C ILE A 183 6.94 8.37 17.71
N GLY A 184 6.96 7.26 16.98
CA GLY A 184 5.85 6.34 16.89
C GLY A 184 5.46 5.74 18.24
N GLY A 185 6.45 5.41 19.06
CA GLY A 185 6.22 4.88 20.41
C GLY A 185 5.59 5.87 21.39
N ILE A 186 5.73 7.19 21.16
CA ILE A 186 5.11 8.24 21.99
C ILE A 186 3.65 8.50 21.55
N ILE A 187 3.39 8.51 20.25
CA ILE A 187 2.10 8.94 19.68
C ILE A 187 1.14 7.75 19.51
N SER A 188 1.67 6.58 19.19
CA SER A 188 0.88 5.38 18.94
C SER A 188 0.69 4.55 20.21
N LYS A 189 -0.48 3.92 20.31
CA LYS A 189 -0.78 2.93 21.35
C LYS A 189 -0.04 1.59 21.13
N ASP A 190 0.56 1.38 19.94
CA ASP A 190 1.23 0.14 19.56
C ASP A 190 2.67 0.40 19.09
N LYS A 191 3.63 0.22 20.01
CA LYS A 191 5.06 0.38 19.72
C LYS A 191 5.58 -0.62 18.68
N ASN A 192 5.00 -1.81 18.62
CA ASN A 192 5.45 -2.87 17.71
C ASN A 192 5.20 -2.51 16.24
N ALA A 193 4.18 -1.71 15.93
CA ALA A 193 3.92 -1.26 14.57
C ALA A 193 5.11 -0.48 13.97
N TYR A 194 5.84 0.27 14.80
CA TYR A 194 6.95 1.12 14.34
C TYR A 194 8.31 0.42 14.33
N THR A 195 8.45 -0.67 15.06
CA THR A 195 9.61 -1.60 14.89
C THR A 195 9.37 -2.53 13.71
N TYR A 196 8.14 -2.96 13.48
CA TYR A 196 7.77 -3.78 12.34
C TYR A 196 7.98 -3.09 10.99
N LEU A 197 7.78 -1.75 10.92
CA LEU A 197 7.89 -1.03 9.65
C LEU A 197 9.27 -1.17 9.00
N PRO A 198 10.41 -0.81 9.62
CA PRO A 198 11.72 -1.00 9.01
C PRO A 198 12.02 -2.47 8.68
N ASP A 199 11.66 -3.40 9.55
CA ASP A 199 11.89 -4.82 9.32
C ASP A 199 11.13 -5.35 8.11
N SER A 200 9.85 -4.93 7.96
CA SER A 200 9.02 -5.30 6.82
C SER A 200 9.50 -4.70 5.50
N VAL A 201 10.06 -3.50 5.52
CA VAL A 201 10.67 -2.86 4.33
C VAL A 201 11.93 -3.60 3.91
N SER A 202 12.82 -3.92 4.84
CA SER A 202 14.07 -4.64 4.53
C SER A 202 13.81 -6.08 4.04
N ALA A 203 12.73 -6.73 4.49
CA ALA A 203 12.36 -8.08 4.06
C ALA A 203 11.61 -8.12 2.72
N PHE A 204 11.08 -6.98 2.26
CA PHE A 204 10.32 -6.91 1.01
C PHE A 204 11.23 -6.93 -0.22
N PRO A 205 10.93 -7.73 -1.26
CA PRO A 205 11.70 -7.73 -2.50
C PRO A 205 11.54 -6.39 -3.21
N SER A 206 12.52 -5.49 -3.10
CA SER A 206 12.48 -4.17 -3.73
C SER A 206 13.20 -4.13 -5.08
N GLY A 207 12.93 -3.08 -5.87
CA GLY A 207 13.58 -2.85 -7.16
C GLY A 207 13.34 -3.98 -8.16
N ASN A 208 14.40 -4.46 -8.79
CA ASN A 208 14.32 -5.53 -9.79
C ASN A 208 13.81 -6.87 -9.22
N ASN A 209 14.03 -7.12 -7.94
CA ASN A 209 13.52 -8.34 -7.31
C ASN A 209 11.99 -8.36 -7.32
N PHE A 210 11.34 -7.22 -7.04
CA PHE A 210 9.89 -7.13 -7.09
C PHE A 210 9.35 -7.15 -8.54
N LEU A 211 10.07 -6.57 -9.51
CA LEU A 211 9.72 -6.72 -10.92
C LEU A 211 9.70 -8.21 -11.34
N THR A 212 10.66 -9.00 -10.85
CA THR A 212 10.68 -10.44 -11.10
C THR A 212 9.45 -11.15 -10.51
N GLU A 213 8.96 -10.74 -9.33
CA GLU A 213 7.72 -11.31 -8.76
C GLU A 213 6.50 -10.95 -9.60
N LEU A 214 6.42 -9.72 -10.13
CA LEU A 214 5.35 -9.31 -11.06
C LEU A 214 5.40 -10.11 -12.37
N ASP A 215 6.58 -10.28 -12.96
CA ASP A 215 6.75 -11.07 -14.20
C ASP A 215 6.34 -12.53 -14.01
N LYS A 216 6.68 -13.16 -12.88
CA LYS A 216 6.29 -14.56 -12.55
C LYS A 216 4.78 -14.76 -12.55
N VAL A 217 4.02 -13.76 -12.10
CA VAL A 217 2.54 -13.82 -12.07
C VAL A 217 1.93 -13.61 -13.47
N GLY A 218 2.69 -13.03 -14.38
CA GLY A 218 2.27 -12.82 -15.78
C GLY A 218 2.15 -11.36 -16.21
N PHE A 219 2.37 -10.41 -15.31
CA PHE A 219 2.42 -8.99 -15.67
C PHE A 219 3.51 -8.72 -16.71
N LYS A 220 3.27 -7.71 -17.54
CA LYS A 220 4.18 -7.27 -18.60
C LYS A 220 4.55 -5.81 -18.43
N GLU A 221 5.55 -5.36 -19.16
CA GLU A 221 6.05 -3.98 -19.13
C GLU A 221 6.32 -3.46 -17.72
N CYS A 222 6.80 -4.34 -16.84
CA CYS A 222 7.08 -4.03 -15.45
C CYS A 222 8.14 -2.94 -15.35
N LYS A 223 7.83 -1.85 -14.66
CA LYS A 223 8.71 -0.69 -14.49
C LYS A 223 8.84 -0.34 -13.02
N HIS A 224 10.07 -0.09 -12.58
CA HIS A 224 10.39 0.46 -11.26
C HIS A 224 10.78 1.93 -11.41
N ILE A 225 10.15 2.81 -10.64
CA ILE A 225 10.37 4.25 -10.63
C ILE A 225 10.69 4.65 -9.19
N PRO A 226 11.96 4.91 -8.85
CA PRO A 226 12.31 5.42 -7.54
C PRO A 226 11.80 6.85 -7.36
N LEU A 227 11.15 7.12 -6.23
CA LEU A 227 10.63 8.43 -5.86
C LEU A 227 11.41 8.95 -4.65
N THR A 228 11.54 10.27 -4.55
CA THR A 228 12.21 10.96 -3.43
C THR A 228 13.54 10.29 -3.09
N PHE A 229 14.44 10.25 -4.10
CA PHE A 229 15.78 9.65 -3.98
C PHE A 229 15.80 8.16 -3.59
N GLY A 230 14.72 7.43 -3.83
CA GLY A 230 14.62 5.99 -3.55
C GLY A 230 14.08 5.64 -2.16
N ILE A 231 13.53 6.60 -1.42
CA ILE A 231 12.82 6.34 -0.14
C ILE A 231 11.50 5.61 -0.39
N VAL A 232 10.89 5.82 -1.56
CA VAL A 232 9.68 5.12 -2.01
C VAL A 232 9.92 4.62 -3.43
N SER A 233 9.42 3.45 -3.71
CA SER A 233 9.39 2.82 -5.03
C SER A 233 7.97 2.79 -5.56
N LEU A 234 7.80 3.27 -6.80
CA LEU A 234 6.58 3.08 -7.57
C LEU A 234 6.83 1.98 -8.61
N TYR A 235 5.98 0.97 -8.59
CA TYR A 235 5.98 -0.11 -9.57
C TYR A 235 4.74 0.00 -10.45
N ILE A 236 4.94 -0.06 -11.77
CA ILE A 236 3.88 -0.04 -12.78
C ILE A 236 4.02 -1.30 -13.62
N ALA A 237 2.92 -1.99 -13.85
CA ALA A 237 2.90 -3.13 -14.76
C ALA A 237 1.54 -3.24 -15.47
N ILE A 238 1.49 -4.01 -16.56
CA ILE A 238 0.32 -4.19 -17.41
C ILE A 238 -0.05 -5.68 -17.43
N LYS A 239 -1.36 -5.99 -17.41
CA LYS A 239 -1.85 -7.34 -17.67
C LYS A 239 -1.82 -7.67 -19.14
#